data_8f964aba279354f92732d92cb0232228
#
_entry.id   8f964aba279354f92732d92cb0232228
#
_cell.length_a   1.000
_cell.length_b   1.000
_cell.length_c   1.000
_cell.angle_alpha   90.00
_cell.angle_beta   90.00
_cell.angle_gamma   90.00
#
_symmetry.space_group_name_H-M   'P 1'
#
loop_
_entity.id
_entity.type
_entity.pdbx_description
1 polymer ?
#
loop_
_entity_poly.entity_id
_entity_poly.type
_entity_poly.pdbx_seq_one_letter_code
_entity_poly.pdbx_strand_id
1 'polypeptide(L)'
;MVFESMGNSFQTAPPTPKTIADAHSNRGPGANTSSQLGNSGFSRTSIAGASTVGTLARFLPRSFSIDSGPYGRFIQKFLNHSAFLPALAALTSAIAWSGHVATIPFALLAPLLLYRTQSRLHSYATLFSYYVAASWPLIPGARTFFGARGTAIEGILMCFSAATLLGIPGALLFTRNRKKLPFAITGMFALTALPPLGIIGWASPFLSAGVLFPGAGWLGLTGTLALVTLLGRFPLVTAAAATILALLANSFYAPPTVPRGWQAINTEFGGYGQPDPDFLAEFDAHQQMQETIRQSNAPVLLFPEHVVTQWNEATEVFWYGSLKNLAKRHATLLIGVGLPRPQRPSSTPGRPYYNALIARGQETANVYYQRIPVPVAMWKPFSADGVPLNLLGPGTISIHDQRAAVLICYEQLLIWPFLSSEFEHPTILITAANDYWAKRTPIPKIQNASASSLARLFGLPMLSAVNE
;
A
#
# COMPACT_ATOMS: atom_id res chain seq x y z
N MET A 1 22.81 -53.20 13.33
CA MET A 1 21.80 -54.24 13.25
C MET A 1 20.65 -53.63 12.48
N VAL A 2 20.63 -53.82 11.14
CA VAL A 2 19.93 -54.92 10.50
C VAL A 2 18.42 -54.63 10.49
N PHE A 3 17.64 -54.43 9.44
CA PHE A 3 17.50 -54.86 8.06
C PHE A 3 16.25 -54.14 7.53
N GLU A 4 16.25 -53.67 6.32
CA GLU A 4 15.71 -54.16 5.03
C GLU A 4 14.20 -53.89 4.86
N SER A 5 13.81 -53.13 3.89
CA SER A 5 13.71 -53.37 2.43
C SER A 5 12.33 -53.92 2.00
N MET A 6 11.79 -53.32 0.98
CA MET A 6 10.84 -53.73 -0.09
C MET A 6 9.81 -52.61 -0.31
N GLY A 7 9.72 -51.94 -1.39
CA GLY A 7 9.69 -52.35 -2.79
C GLY A 7 8.25 -52.71 -3.24
N ASN A 8 7.53 -51.77 -3.89
CA ASN A 8 6.80 -52.12 -5.09
C ASN A 8 6.18 -50.92 -5.80
N SER A 9 6.54 -50.85 -7.05
CA SER A 9 6.00 -50.05 -8.14
C SER A 9 4.56 -50.43 -8.48
N PHE A 10 3.70 -49.43 -8.75
CA PHE A 10 2.59 -49.60 -9.70
C PHE A 10 2.45 -48.30 -10.55
N GLN A 11 2.85 -48.47 -11.79
CA GLN A 11 2.45 -47.63 -12.93
C GLN A 11 0.98 -47.84 -13.24
N THR A 12 0.21 -46.82 -13.43
CA THR A 12 -0.98 -46.86 -14.29
C THR A 12 -1.09 -45.54 -15.05
N ALA A 13 -1.23 -45.73 -16.39
CA ALA A 13 -1.32 -44.71 -17.41
C ALA A 13 -2.67 -43.98 -17.41
N PRO A 14 -2.75 -42.81 -18.09
CA PRO A 14 -3.95 -41.99 -18.15
C PRO A 14 -4.94 -42.43 -19.24
N PRO A 15 -6.23 -42.14 -19.10
CA PRO A 15 -7.20 -42.34 -20.16
C PRO A 15 -7.31 -41.11 -21.09
N THR A 16 -7.36 -41.41 -22.36
CA THR A 16 -7.59 -40.55 -23.53
C THR A 16 -9.03 -40.01 -23.64
N PRO A 17 -9.25 -38.89 -24.33
CA PRO A 17 -10.56 -38.23 -24.42
C PRO A 17 -11.46 -38.85 -25.49
N LYS A 18 -12.75 -38.90 -25.23
CA LYS A 18 -13.79 -39.25 -26.17
C LYS A 18 -14.37 -38.00 -26.82
N THR A 19 -14.21 -37.98 -28.15
CA THR A 19 -14.93 -37.16 -29.11
C THR A 19 -16.36 -37.68 -29.28
N ILE A 20 -17.35 -36.80 -29.28
CA ILE A 20 -18.65 -37.06 -29.91
C ILE A 20 -19.03 -35.83 -30.70
N ALA A 21 -19.27 -36.10 -31.97
CA ALA A 21 -19.69 -35.19 -33.03
C ALA A 21 -21.21 -35.24 -33.24
N ASP A 22 -21.70 -34.19 -33.90
CA ASP A 22 -22.83 -34.12 -34.83
C ASP A 22 -24.28 -34.29 -34.36
N ALA A 23 -25.06 -33.24 -34.68
CA ALA A 23 -26.26 -33.30 -35.57
C ALA A 23 -26.87 -31.88 -35.65
N HIS A 24 -26.78 -31.22 -36.82
CA HIS A 24 -27.83 -31.04 -37.87
C HIS A 24 -29.22 -30.64 -37.31
N SER A 25 -29.92 -29.65 -37.75
CA SER A 25 -30.19 -29.08 -39.07
C SER A 25 -31.28 -28.02 -38.99
N ASN A 26 -31.19 -26.94 -39.71
CA ASN A 26 -32.03 -26.62 -40.88
C ASN A 26 -33.16 -25.59 -40.68
N ARG A 27 -33.13 -24.64 -41.62
CA ARG A 27 -34.17 -23.88 -42.34
C ARG A 27 -34.65 -22.53 -41.79
N GLY A 28 -34.27 -21.55 -42.62
CA GLY A 28 -34.93 -20.29 -42.86
C GLY A 28 -36.21 -20.43 -43.71
N PRO A 29 -36.65 -19.52 -44.58
CA PRO A 29 -36.49 -18.07 -44.67
C PRO A 29 -37.87 -17.34 -44.89
N GLY A 30 -37.87 -16.03 -45.08
CA GLY A 30 -39.00 -15.28 -45.61
C GLY A 30 -39.05 -13.87 -45.08
N ALA A 31 -38.75 -12.91 -45.80
CA ALA A 31 -39.25 -12.24 -46.99
C ALA A 31 -40.11 -11.01 -46.64
N ASN A 32 -39.57 -9.86 -47.11
CA ASN A 32 -40.22 -8.72 -47.75
C ASN A 32 -41.43 -8.00 -47.12
N THR A 33 -41.34 -6.69 -47.00
CA THR A 33 -41.88 -5.67 -47.96
C THR A 33 -41.71 -4.28 -47.34
N SER A 34 -41.01 -3.38 -47.93
CA SER A 34 -41.35 -2.32 -48.92
C SER A 34 -42.29 -1.21 -48.40
N SER A 35 -41.82 0.01 -48.69
CA SER A 35 -42.50 1.26 -49.10
C SER A 35 -42.98 2.15 -47.94
N GLN A 36 -42.93 3.45 -47.96
CA GLN A 36 -42.75 4.51 -48.94
C GLN A 36 -42.53 5.86 -48.20
N LEU A 37 -41.71 6.68 -48.73
CA LEU A 37 -41.83 8.11 -49.00
C LEU A 37 -42.77 8.97 -48.16
N GLY A 38 -42.19 10.03 -47.60
CA GLY A 38 -42.91 11.25 -47.15
C GLY A 38 -41.93 12.40 -46.96
N ASN A 39 -41.87 13.22 -47.92
CA ASN A 39 -41.14 14.49 -48.06
C ASN A 39 -41.85 15.56 -47.26
N SER A 40 -41.15 16.38 -46.47
CA SER A 40 -41.30 17.84 -46.46
C SER A 40 -40.74 18.51 -45.22
N GLY A 41 -40.09 19.62 -45.39
CA GLY A 41 -39.98 20.66 -44.37
C GLY A 41 -38.57 21.14 -44.02
N PHE A 42 -38.01 21.98 -44.86
CA PHE A 42 -36.91 22.89 -44.52
C PHE A 42 -37.31 23.77 -43.32
N SER A 43 -36.54 23.74 -42.23
CA SER A 43 -36.45 24.88 -41.32
C SER A 43 -35.01 25.05 -40.89
N ARG A 44 -34.44 26.14 -41.33
CA ARG A 44 -33.17 26.68 -40.88
C ARG A 44 -33.30 27.11 -39.43
N THR A 45 -32.62 26.44 -38.53
CA THR A 45 -32.31 26.99 -37.22
C THR A 45 -30.80 27.13 -37.09
N SER A 46 -30.40 28.38 -36.95
CA SER A 46 -29.03 28.86 -36.73
C SER A 46 -28.43 28.19 -35.50
N ILE A 47 -27.36 27.44 -35.69
CA ILE A 47 -26.51 26.96 -34.61
C ILE A 47 -25.68 28.15 -34.14
N ALA A 48 -26.12 28.77 -33.04
CA ALA A 48 -25.30 29.68 -32.27
C ALA A 48 -24.17 28.90 -31.63
N GLY A 49 -22.95 29.04 -32.13
CA GLY A 49 -21.72 28.53 -31.55
C GLY A 49 -21.51 29.13 -30.17
N ALA A 50 -21.92 28.43 -29.14
CA ALA A 50 -21.57 28.77 -27.77
C ALA A 50 -20.08 28.46 -27.57
N SER A 51 -19.26 29.51 -27.55
CA SER A 51 -17.82 29.45 -27.34
C SER A 51 -17.50 28.86 -25.97
N THR A 52 -16.90 27.72 -25.97
CA THR A 52 -16.36 27.01 -24.80
C THR A 52 -15.22 27.80 -24.08
N VAL A 53 -14.81 28.90 -24.62
CA VAL A 53 -13.77 29.80 -24.12
C VAL A 53 -14.21 30.59 -22.86
N GLY A 54 -15.53 30.80 -22.67
CA GLY A 54 -16.04 31.54 -21.52
C GLY A 54 -15.99 30.83 -20.17
N THR A 55 -15.80 29.49 -20.15
CA THR A 55 -15.91 28.71 -18.89
C THR A 55 -14.59 28.59 -18.13
N LEU A 56 -13.45 28.65 -18.82
CA LEU A 56 -12.12 28.62 -18.17
C LEU A 56 -11.74 30.00 -17.59
N ALA A 57 -12.20 31.10 -18.22
CA ALA A 57 -11.95 32.46 -17.75
C ALA A 57 -12.61 32.79 -16.40
N ARG A 58 -13.57 31.96 -15.92
CA ARG A 58 -14.27 32.17 -14.64
C ARG A 58 -13.55 31.57 -13.43
N PHE A 59 -12.50 30.78 -13.63
CA PHE A 59 -11.78 30.08 -12.54
C PHE A 59 -10.36 30.58 -12.30
N LEU A 60 -9.82 31.38 -13.19
CA LEU A 60 -8.59 32.12 -12.93
C LEU A 60 -8.99 33.54 -12.43
N PRO A 61 -8.25 34.10 -11.46
CA PRO A 61 -8.42 35.51 -11.13
C PRO A 61 -8.34 36.31 -12.42
N ARG A 62 -9.14 37.38 -12.58
CA ARG A 62 -9.23 38.20 -13.78
C ARG A 62 -7.89 38.74 -14.31
N SER A 63 -6.81 38.58 -13.55
CA SER A 63 -5.41 38.87 -13.89
C SER A 63 -4.69 37.76 -14.67
N PHE A 64 -5.28 36.57 -14.86
CA PHE A 64 -4.73 35.47 -15.67
C PHE A 64 -5.65 35.18 -16.86
N SER A 65 -5.89 36.16 -17.71
CA SER A 65 -6.40 35.90 -19.06
C SER A 65 -5.22 35.32 -19.86
N ILE A 66 -5.26 34.01 -20.14
CA ILE A 66 -4.39 33.44 -21.18
C ILE A 66 -4.78 34.13 -22.46
N ASP A 67 -3.90 34.98 -22.96
CA ASP A 67 -4.09 35.80 -24.15
C ASP A 67 -4.64 34.93 -25.29
N SER A 68 -5.59 35.46 -26.04
CA SER A 68 -6.21 34.80 -27.20
C SER A 68 -5.24 34.65 -28.40
N GLY A 69 -3.95 34.88 -28.17
CA GLY A 69 -2.87 34.70 -29.12
C GLY A 69 -2.60 33.20 -29.45
N PRO A 70 -1.78 32.92 -30.45
CA PRO A 70 -1.47 31.56 -30.89
C PRO A 70 -0.92 30.69 -29.77
N TYR A 71 -0.16 31.23 -28.83
CA TYR A 71 0.36 30.55 -27.67
C TYR A 71 -0.72 30.17 -26.65
N GLY A 72 -1.69 31.06 -26.39
CA GLY A 72 -2.81 30.76 -25.49
C GLY A 72 -3.71 29.65 -26.05
N ARG A 73 -3.96 29.63 -27.33
CA ARG A 73 -4.72 28.57 -28.02
C ARG A 73 -3.94 27.22 -28.00
N PHE A 74 -2.63 27.25 -28.15
CA PHE A 74 -1.78 26.04 -28.05
C PHE A 74 -1.79 25.46 -26.64
N ILE A 75 -1.60 26.30 -25.62
CA ILE A 75 -1.66 25.88 -24.20
C ILE A 75 -3.04 25.33 -23.87
N GLN A 76 -4.12 25.95 -24.32
CA GLN A 76 -5.48 25.50 -24.10
C GLN A 76 -5.79 24.18 -24.81
N LYS A 77 -5.30 24.00 -26.05
CA LYS A 77 -5.40 22.73 -26.78
C LYS A 77 -4.60 21.62 -26.07
N PHE A 78 -3.43 21.94 -25.56
CA PHE A 78 -2.59 21.01 -24.79
C PHE A 78 -3.25 20.63 -23.46
N LEU A 79 -3.78 21.61 -22.70
CA LEU A 79 -4.49 21.37 -21.44
C LEU A 79 -5.80 20.56 -21.63
N ASN A 80 -6.43 20.69 -22.80
CA ASN A 80 -7.63 19.93 -23.16
C ASN A 80 -7.32 18.54 -23.75
N HIS A 81 -6.04 18.22 -23.94
CA HIS A 81 -5.65 16.88 -24.42
C HIS A 81 -6.00 15.84 -23.37
N SER A 82 -6.69 14.76 -23.76
CA SER A 82 -7.18 13.71 -22.84
C SER A 82 -6.07 13.02 -22.03
N ALA A 83 -4.83 13.04 -22.51
CA ALA A 83 -3.67 12.45 -21.84
C ALA A 83 -2.97 13.40 -20.85
N PHE A 84 -3.26 14.70 -20.85
CA PHE A 84 -2.52 15.68 -20.04
C PHE A 84 -2.71 15.46 -18.52
N LEU A 85 -3.95 15.35 -18.05
CA LEU A 85 -4.22 15.15 -16.63
C LEU A 85 -3.68 13.79 -16.11
N PRO A 86 -3.85 12.66 -16.83
CA PRO A 86 -3.20 11.40 -16.48
C PRO A 86 -1.68 11.52 -16.37
N ALA A 87 -1.02 12.16 -17.35
CA ALA A 87 0.44 12.34 -17.32
C ALA A 87 0.89 13.21 -16.14
N LEU A 88 0.16 14.28 -15.85
CA LEU A 88 0.45 15.14 -14.70
C LEU A 88 0.19 14.41 -13.37
N ALA A 89 -0.83 13.56 -13.29
CA ALA A 89 -1.10 12.72 -12.12
C ALA A 89 0.03 11.71 -11.88
N ALA A 90 0.55 11.10 -12.96
CA ALA A 90 1.72 10.22 -12.86
C ALA A 90 2.96 10.98 -12.35
N LEU A 91 3.23 12.17 -12.88
CA LEU A 91 4.36 12.99 -12.44
C LEU A 91 4.24 13.38 -10.96
N THR A 92 3.08 13.87 -10.53
CA THR A 92 2.86 14.25 -9.13
C THR A 92 3.00 13.06 -8.19
N SER A 93 2.54 11.88 -8.62
CA SER A 93 2.70 10.63 -7.89
C SER A 93 4.18 10.22 -7.77
N ALA A 94 4.94 10.27 -8.86
CA ALA A 94 6.36 9.95 -8.84
C ALA A 94 7.16 10.86 -7.89
N ILE A 95 6.80 12.14 -7.81
CA ILE A 95 7.41 13.09 -6.86
C ILE A 95 6.98 12.78 -5.43
N ALA A 96 5.67 12.61 -5.20
CA ALA A 96 5.12 12.38 -3.87
C ALA A 96 5.71 11.12 -3.22
N TRP A 97 5.88 10.06 -4.00
CA TRP A 97 6.34 8.74 -3.55
C TRP A 97 7.82 8.47 -3.91
N SER A 98 8.64 9.51 -3.82
CA SER A 98 10.10 9.41 -4.00
C SER A 98 10.83 8.83 -2.79
N GLY A 99 10.13 8.61 -1.66
CA GLY A 99 10.70 8.08 -0.40
C GLY A 99 11.12 9.15 0.60
N HIS A 100 10.72 10.41 0.38
CA HIS A 100 10.96 11.51 1.33
C HIS A 100 9.64 11.96 1.97
N VAL A 101 9.60 12.08 3.30
CA VAL A 101 8.40 12.54 4.01
C VAL A 101 7.93 13.91 3.50
N ALA A 102 8.86 14.82 3.24
CA ALA A 102 8.56 16.17 2.78
C ALA A 102 7.89 16.23 1.39
N THR A 103 7.99 15.18 0.58
CA THR A 103 7.38 15.15 -0.76
C THR A 103 5.96 14.60 -0.76
N ILE A 104 5.53 13.92 0.29
CA ILE A 104 4.17 13.34 0.40
C ILE A 104 3.05 14.34 0.09
N PRO A 105 3.11 15.64 0.51
CA PRO A 105 2.06 16.62 0.20
C PRO A 105 1.81 16.85 -1.30
N PHE A 106 2.77 16.53 -2.19
CA PHE A 106 2.51 16.58 -3.63
C PHE A 106 1.40 15.60 -4.07
N ALA A 107 1.12 14.56 -3.27
CA ALA A 107 -0.01 13.67 -3.51
C ALA A 107 -1.36 14.41 -3.52
N LEU A 108 -1.49 15.55 -2.84
CA LEU A 108 -2.70 16.38 -2.84
C LEU A 108 -2.98 17.06 -4.18
N LEU A 109 -2.04 17.06 -5.10
CA LEU A 109 -2.28 17.53 -6.47
C LEU A 109 -3.18 16.55 -7.25
N ALA A 110 -3.16 15.26 -6.93
CA ALA A 110 -4.02 14.27 -7.59
C ALA A 110 -5.52 14.57 -7.40
N PRO A 111 -6.05 14.81 -6.17
CA PRO A 111 -7.41 15.33 -5.99
C PRO A 111 -7.68 16.60 -6.80
N LEU A 112 -6.74 17.56 -6.84
CA LEU A 112 -6.91 18.81 -7.57
C LEU A 112 -7.05 18.57 -9.08
N LEU A 113 -6.31 17.62 -9.66
CA LEU A 113 -6.41 17.24 -11.07
C LEU A 113 -7.77 16.63 -11.39
N LEU A 114 -8.36 15.86 -10.47
CA LEU A 114 -9.67 15.23 -10.65
C LEU A 114 -10.80 16.26 -10.81
N TYR A 115 -10.68 17.47 -10.24
CA TYR A 115 -11.63 18.56 -10.47
C TYR A 115 -11.69 19.03 -11.93
N ARG A 116 -10.67 18.70 -12.73
CA ARG A 116 -10.57 19.08 -14.15
C ARG A 116 -10.98 17.97 -15.10
N THR A 117 -11.24 16.76 -14.60
CA THR A 117 -11.67 15.64 -15.44
C THR A 117 -13.07 15.87 -15.99
N GLN A 118 -13.31 15.43 -17.24
CA GLN A 118 -14.52 15.73 -17.99
C GLN A 118 -15.44 14.54 -18.17
N SER A 119 -14.93 13.33 -17.91
CA SER A 119 -15.68 12.08 -18.08
C SER A 119 -15.24 11.04 -17.05
N ARG A 120 -16.04 9.98 -16.91
CA ARG A 120 -15.71 8.83 -16.07
C ARG A 120 -14.39 8.18 -16.47
N LEU A 121 -14.19 8.00 -17.78
CA LEU A 121 -12.95 7.41 -18.30
C LEU A 121 -11.74 8.30 -18.03
N HIS A 122 -11.90 9.63 -18.14
CA HIS A 122 -10.83 10.58 -17.86
C HIS A 122 -10.47 10.59 -16.36
N SER A 123 -11.45 10.52 -15.47
CA SER A 123 -11.25 10.40 -14.03
C SER A 123 -10.56 9.07 -13.66
N TYR A 124 -11.02 7.96 -14.25
CA TYR A 124 -10.37 6.66 -14.13
C TYR A 124 -8.91 6.70 -14.59
N ALA A 125 -8.66 7.20 -15.80
CA ALA A 125 -7.32 7.27 -16.37
C ALA A 125 -6.36 8.13 -15.53
N THR A 126 -6.86 9.21 -14.93
CA THR A 126 -6.08 10.07 -14.04
C THR A 126 -5.66 9.33 -12.76
N LEU A 127 -6.59 8.63 -12.09
CA LEU A 127 -6.28 7.81 -10.92
C LEU A 127 -5.40 6.61 -11.28
N PHE A 128 -5.72 5.91 -12.36
CA PHE A 128 -4.92 4.79 -12.86
C PHE A 128 -3.46 5.19 -13.06
N SER A 129 -3.21 6.30 -13.77
CA SER A 129 -1.86 6.80 -14.02
C SER A 129 -1.13 7.21 -12.73
N TYR A 130 -1.86 7.80 -11.78
CA TYR A 130 -1.33 8.10 -10.46
C TYR A 130 -0.84 6.84 -9.75
N TYR A 131 -1.67 5.79 -9.70
CA TYR A 131 -1.32 4.55 -9.00
C TYR A 131 -0.29 3.71 -9.76
N VAL A 132 -0.27 3.73 -11.10
CA VAL A 132 0.82 3.11 -11.88
C VAL A 132 2.16 3.75 -11.53
N ALA A 133 2.21 5.09 -11.53
CA ALA A 133 3.44 5.82 -11.22
C ALA A 133 3.89 5.63 -9.75
N ALA A 134 2.95 5.44 -8.82
CA ALA A 134 3.30 5.07 -7.45
C ALA A 134 3.86 3.63 -7.38
N SER A 135 3.27 2.69 -8.12
CA SER A 135 3.51 1.25 -7.98
C SER A 135 4.64 0.71 -8.87
N TRP A 136 5.25 1.52 -9.73
CA TRP A 136 6.33 1.05 -10.61
C TRP A 136 7.48 0.33 -9.89
N PRO A 137 7.84 0.66 -8.61
CA PRO A 137 8.93 -0.03 -7.93
C PRO A 137 8.66 -1.50 -7.63
N LEU A 138 7.38 -1.94 -7.72
CA LEU A 138 7.02 -3.35 -7.62
C LEU A 138 7.62 -4.18 -8.76
N ILE A 139 7.83 -3.58 -9.94
CA ILE A 139 8.34 -4.31 -11.12
C ILE A 139 9.73 -4.88 -10.87
N PRO A 140 10.76 -4.08 -10.50
CA PRO A 140 12.07 -4.64 -10.15
C PRO A 140 12.05 -5.42 -8.83
N GLY A 141 11.23 -5.03 -7.85
CA GLY A 141 11.13 -5.69 -6.55
C GLY A 141 10.58 -7.12 -6.63
N ALA A 142 9.52 -7.33 -7.38
CA ALA A 142 8.91 -8.64 -7.56
C ALA A 142 9.89 -9.67 -8.13
N ARG A 143 10.74 -9.26 -9.06
CA ARG A 143 11.77 -10.14 -9.63
C ARG A 143 12.70 -10.71 -8.54
N THR A 144 13.12 -9.89 -7.59
CA THR A 144 13.95 -10.33 -6.46
C THR A 144 13.13 -11.15 -5.46
N PHE A 145 11.90 -10.72 -5.16
CA PHE A 145 11.01 -11.39 -4.20
C PHE A 145 10.69 -12.84 -4.60
N PHE A 146 10.39 -13.10 -5.88
CA PHE A 146 10.09 -14.44 -6.37
C PHE A 146 11.35 -15.27 -6.70
N GLY A 147 12.56 -14.73 -6.47
CA GLY A 147 13.84 -15.42 -6.60
C GLY A 147 14.11 -15.89 -8.03
N ALA A 148 14.74 -17.07 -8.19
CA ALA A 148 15.17 -17.60 -9.49
C ALA A 148 14.02 -17.82 -10.49
N ARG A 149 12.78 -17.91 -10.02
CA ARG A 149 11.57 -18.02 -10.87
C ARG A 149 10.92 -16.67 -11.14
N GLY A 150 11.38 -15.60 -10.47
CA GLY A 150 10.83 -14.26 -10.60
C GLY A 150 11.16 -13.63 -11.93
N THR A 151 10.14 -13.10 -12.60
CA THR A 151 10.25 -12.32 -13.83
C THR A 151 9.72 -10.91 -13.59
N ALA A 152 9.93 -10.01 -14.54
CA ALA A 152 9.30 -8.69 -14.47
C ALA A 152 7.77 -8.75 -14.67
N ILE A 153 7.25 -9.86 -15.20
CA ILE A 153 5.83 -10.02 -15.54
C ILE A 153 4.97 -9.99 -14.28
N GLU A 154 5.37 -10.67 -13.20
CA GLU A 154 4.65 -10.66 -11.93
C GLU A 154 4.53 -9.23 -11.38
N GLY A 155 5.63 -8.49 -11.39
CA GLY A 155 5.64 -7.09 -10.95
C GLY A 155 4.78 -6.19 -11.84
N ILE A 156 4.81 -6.38 -13.16
CA ILE A 156 3.95 -5.67 -14.11
C ILE A 156 2.48 -5.99 -13.81
N LEU A 157 2.13 -7.26 -13.67
CA LEU A 157 0.75 -7.68 -13.38
C LEU A 157 0.27 -7.11 -12.04
N MET A 158 1.09 -7.16 -10.98
CA MET A 158 0.75 -6.58 -9.68
C MET A 158 0.55 -5.07 -9.78
N CYS A 159 1.47 -4.35 -10.43
CA CYS A 159 1.39 -2.90 -10.60
C CYS A 159 0.13 -2.48 -11.35
N PHE A 160 -0.13 -3.06 -12.52
CA PHE A 160 -1.27 -2.68 -13.36
C PHE A 160 -2.60 -3.16 -12.80
N SER A 161 -2.66 -4.34 -12.18
CA SER A 161 -3.89 -4.84 -11.54
C SER A 161 -4.29 -3.96 -10.36
N ALA A 162 -3.34 -3.62 -9.49
CA ALA A 162 -3.59 -2.72 -8.36
C ALA A 162 -4.05 -1.35 -8.85
N ALA A 163 -3.36 -0.74 -9.82
CA ALA A 163 -3.73 0.55 -10.37
C ALA A 163 -5.11 0.53 -11.05
N THR A 164 -5.46 -0.58 -11.73
CA THR A 164 -6.77 -0.78 -12.33
C THR A 164 -7.87 -0.75 -11.27
N LEU A 165 -7.72 -1.52 -10.20
CA LEU A 165 -8.70 -1.57 -9.11
C LEU A 165 -8.82 -0.24 -8.37
N LEU A 166 -7.68 0.41 -8.09
CA LEU A 166 -7.64 1.72 -7.43
C LEU A 166 -8.13 2.87 -8.32
N GLY A 167 -8.17 2.68 -9.63
CA GLY A 167 -8.79 3.60 -10.58
C GLY A 167 -10.32 3.55 -10.62
N ILE A 168 -10.91 2.40 -10.25
CA ILE A 168 -12.38 2.17 -10.33
C ILE A 168 -13.20 3.25 -9.60
N PRO A 169 -12.86 3.69 -8.38
CA PRO A 169 -13.59 4.77 -7.71
C PRO A 169 -13.67 6.04 -8.56
N GLY A 170 -12.65 6.34 -9.37
CA GLY A 170 -12.66 7.47 -10.31
C GLY A 170 -13.76 7.40 -11.36
N ALA A 171 -14.01 6.19 -11.88
CA ALA A 171 -15.10 5.97 -12.83
C ALA A 171 -16.48 5.96 -12.16
N LEU A 172 -16.59 5.30 -10.99
CA LEU A 172 -17.86 5.09 -10.31
C LEU A 172 -18.42 6.37 -9.68
N LEU A 173 -17.56 7.13 -8.97
CA LEU A 173 -17.97 8.33 -8.24
C LEU A 173 -17.90 9.60 -9.06
N PHE A 174 -17.41 9.55 -10.31
CA PHE A 174 -17.37 10.72 -11.17
C PHE A 174 -18.76 11.38 -11.31
N THR A 175 -18.79 12.69 -11.11
CA THR A 175 -20.01 13.49 -11.28
C THR A 175 -19.70 14.83 -11.97
N ARG A 176 -20.62 15.27 -12.84
CA ARG A 176 -20.57 16.62 -13.43
C ARG A 176 -21.19 17.67 -12.52
N ASN A 177 -21.88 17.27 -11.46
CA ASN A 177 -22.49 18.19 -10.52
C ASN A 177 -21.40 18.84 -9.66
N ARG A 178 -21.15 20.11 -9.87
CA ARG A 178 -20.10 20.89 -9.18
C ARG A 178 -20.28 20.93 -7.65
N LYS A 179 -21.50 20.81 -7.15
CA LYS A 179 -21.77 20.78 -5.69
C LYS A 179 -21.41 19.42 -5.08
N LYS A 180 -21.58 18.31 -5.83
CA LYS A 180 -21.28 16.95 -5.38
C LYS A 180 -19.84 16.53 -5.65
N LEU A 181 -19.17 17.16 -6.61
CA LEU A 181 -17.81 16.78 -7.06
C LEU A 181 -16.76 16.78 -5.94
N PRO A 182 -16.70 17.77 -5.01
CA PRO A 182 -15.77 17.73 -3.90
C PRO A 182 -15.90 16.46 -3.05
N PHE A 183 -17.12 16.12 -2.67
CA PHE A 183 -17.40 14.93 -1.86
C PHE A 183 -17.12 13.64 -2.63
N ALA A 184 -17.40 13.63 -3.93
CA ALA A 184 -17.08 12.49 -4.79
C ALA A 184 -15.57 12.23 -4.83
N ILE A 185 -14.75 13.27 -5.01
CA ILE A 185 -13.28 13.17 -5.03
C ILE A 185 -12.75 12.69 -3.66
N THR A 186 -13.23 13.28 -2.57
CA THR A 186 -12.88 12.80 -1.22
C THR A 186 -13.26 11.34 -1.03
N GLY A 187 -14.46 10.96 -1.48
CA GLY A 187 -14.92 9.56 -1.45
C GLY A 187 -14.08 8.61 -2.30
N MET A 188 -13.56 9.05 -3.47
CA MET A 188 -12.67 8.23 -4.29
C MET A 188 -11.42 7.81 -3.49
N PHE A 189 -10.77 8.75 -2.81
CA PHE A 189 -9.58 8.47 -2.00
C PHE A 189 -9.90 7.78 -0.67
N ALA A 190 -11.06 8.06 -0.07
CA ALA A 190 -11.50 7.33 1.12
C ALA A 190 -11.73 5.85 0.82
N LEU A 191 -12.36 5.51 -0.31
CA LEU A 191 -12.55 4.13 -0.74
C LEU A 191 -11.21 3.42 -1.00
N THR A 192 -10.18 4.11 -1.52
CA THR A 192 -8.87 3.49 -1.72
C THR A 192 -8.06 3.39 -0.42
N ALA A 193 -8.40 4.13 0.62
CA ALA A 193 -7.71 4.09 1.92
C ALA A 193 -8.32 3.07 2.90
N LEU A 194 -9.59 2.70 2.70
CA LEU A 194 -10.34 1.82 3.58
C LEU A 194 -10.63 0.46 2.93
N PRO A 195 -10.72 -0.64 3.70
CA PRO A 195 -11.13 -1.93 3.16
C PRO A 195 -12.49 -1.87 2.46
N PRO A 196 -12.69 -2.64 1.36
CA PRO A 196 -11.79 -3.66 0.83
C PRO A 196 -10.64 -3.13 -0.03
N LEU A 197 -10.76 -1.96 -0.68
CA LEU A 197 -9.71 -1.43 -1.56
C LEU A 197 -8.47 -0.98 -0.78
N GLY A 198 -8.63 -0.59 0.49
CA GLY A 198 -7.52 -0.18 1.36
C GLY A 198 -6.47 -1.27 1.63
N ILE A 199 -6.76 -2.54 1.31
CA ILE A 199 -5.75 -3.62 1.38
C ILE A 199 -4.71 -3.54 0.26
N ILE A 200 -5.01 -2.82 -0.82
CA ILE A 200 -4.09 -2.53 -1.93
C ILE A 200 -3.88 -1.03 -2.10
N GLY A 201 -4.52 -0.21 -1.27
CA GLY A 201 -4.65 1.25 -1.39
C GLY A 201 -3.49 2.04 -0.77
N TRP A 202 -2.25 1.64 -1.06
CA TRP A 202 -1.10 2.44 -0.70
C TRP A 202 -1.01 3.74 -1.54
N ALA A 203 -0.06 4.60 -1.25
CA ALA A 203 0.08 5.90 -1.91
C ALA A 203 -1.13 6.85 -1.71
N SER A 204 -1.72 6.83 -0.53
CA SER A 204 -2.88 7.65 -0.23
C SER A 204 -2.50 9.11 0.02
N PRO A 205 -3.17 10.10 -0.65
CA PRO A 205 -2.95 11.52 -0.39
C PRO A 205 -3.22 11.94 1.07
N PHE A 206 -3.98 11.16 1.84
CA PHE A 206 -4.26 11.45 3.24
C PHE A 206 -3.03 11.30 4.15
N LEU A 207 -1.97 10.61 3.71
CA LEU A 207 -0.68 10.61 4.39
C LEU A 207 -0.06 12.02 4.47
N SER A 208 -0.47 12.95 3.62
CA SER A 208 -0.06 14.35 3.71
C SER A 208 -0.42 14.99 5.05
N ALA A 209 -1.41 14.45 5.77
CA ALA A 209 -1.85 14.95 7.07
C ALA A 209 -0.70 15.03 8.09
N GLY A 210 0.17 14.02 8.14
CA GLY A 210 1.29 14.00 9.08
C GLY A 210 2.40 15.00 8.76
N VAL A 211 2.48 15.43 7.51
CA VAL A 211 3.41 16.47 7.08
C VAL A 211 2.83 17.87 7.31
N LEU A 212 1.54 18.06 6.98
CA LEU A 212 0.87 19.35 7.09
C LEU A 212 0.48 19.67 8.53
N PHE A 213 0.04 18.70 9.29
CA PHE A 213 -0.55 18.89 10.62
C PHE A 213 0.03 17.92 11.65
N PRO A 214 1.39 17.94 11.88
CA PRO A 214 2.00 17.03 12.83
C PRO A 214 1.48 17.28 14.25
N GLY A 215 1.24 16.19 15.00
CA GLY A 215 0.70 16.23 16.36
C GLY A 215 -0.80 16.50 16.46
N ALA A 216 -1.49 16.75 15.32
CA ALA A 216 -2.91 17.09 15.35
C ALA A 216 -3.85 15.87 15.33
N GLY A 217 -3.33 14.65 15.14
CA GLY A 217 -4.10 13.40 15.20
C GLY A 217 -5.32 13.41 14.28
N TRP A 218 -6.46 13.02 14.82
CA TRP A 218 -7.73 12.99 14.08
C TRP A 218 -8.15 14.35 13.53
N LEU A 219 -7.81 15.47 14.20
CA LEU A 219 -8.07 16.81 13.69
C LEU A 219 -7.25 17.11 12.43
N GLY A 220 -5.97 16.69 12.40
CA GLY A 220 -5.13 16.84 11.21
C GLY A 220 -5.62 16.01 10.03
N LEU A 221 -6.08 14.78 10.27
CA LEU A 221 -6.70 13.94 9.24
C LEU A 221 -7.99 14.58 8.71
N THR A 222 -8.87 15.04 9.59
CA THR A 222 -10.12 15.74 9.22
C THR A 222 -9.82 17.04 8.47
N GLY A 223 -8.80 17.79 8.90
CA GLY A 223 -8.32 18.98 8.21
C GLY A 223 -7.85 18.68 6.79
N THR A 224 -7.15 17.54 6.58
CA THR A 224 -6.73 17.11 5.24
C THR A 224 -7.91 16.69 4.36
N LEU A 225 -8.91 16.01 4.93
CA LEU A 225 -10.17 15.71 4.22
C LEU A 225 -10.91 17.00 3.80
N ALA A 226 -10.99 17.97 4.71
CA ALA A 226 -11.56 19.28 4.42
C ALA A 226 -10.74 20.02 3.33
N LEU A 227 -9.42 19.96 3.41
CA LEU A 227 -8.52 20.54 2.39
C LEU A 227 -8.81 19.94 1.01
N VAL A 228 -8.86 18.62 0.86
CA VAL A 228 -9.20 17.94 -0.40
C VAL A 228 -10.57 18.38 -0.91
N THR A 229 -11.55 18.54 -0.02
CA THR A 229 -12.92 18.93 -0.36
C THR A 229 -12.98 20.40 -0.81
N LEU A 230 -12.22 21.29 -0.16
CA LEU A 230 -12.29 22.74 -0.41
C LEU A 230 -11.39 23.21 -1.55
N LEU A 231 -10.29 22.49 -1.84
CA LEU A 231 -9.34 22.84 -2.91
C LEU A 231 -10.00 23.07 -4.27
N GLY A 232 -11.03 22.31 -4.60
CA GLY A 232 -11.75 22.48 -5.87
C GLY A 232 -12.69 23.67 -5.92
N ARG A 233 -13.11 24.17 -4.75
CA ARG A 233 -14.04 25.30 -4.66
C ARG A 233 -13.32 26.64 -4.54
N PHE A 234 -12.28 26.68 -3.71
CA PHE A 234 -11.52 27.91 -3.39
C PHE A 234 -10.01 27.61 -3.40
N PRO A 235 -9.42 27.26 -4.56
CA PRO A 235 -8.07 26.67 -4.59
C PRO A 235 -7.00 27.58 -3.97
N LEU A 236 -6.99 28.87 -4.26
CA LEU A 236 -5.98 29.79 -3.75
C LEU A 236 -6.14 30.05 -2.25
N VAL A 237 -7.37 30.31 -1.80
CA VAL A 237 -7.67 30.56 -0.38
C VAL A 237 -7.37 29.32 0.46
N THR A 238 -7.80 28.14 -0.03
CA THR A 238 -7.58 26.88 0.67
C THR A 238 -6.09 26.52 0.71
N ALA A 239 -5.38 26.70 -0.39
CA ALA A 239 -3.93 26.46 -0.42
C ALA A 239 -3.17 27.43 0.49
N ALA A 240 -3.50 28.72 0.49
CA ALA A 240 -2.90 29.70 1.38
C ALA A 240 -3.18 29.38 2.86
N ALA A 241 -4.43 29.11 3.21
CA ALA A 241 -4.82 28.73 4.57
C ALA A 241 -4.10 27.43 5.02
N ALA A 242 -4.07 26.41 4.16
CA ALA A 242 -3.37 25.15 4.46
C ALA A 242 -1.87 25.38 4.66
N THR A 243 -1.24 26.22 3.83
CA THR A 243 0.18 26.56 3.97
C THR A 243 0.45 27.27 5.29
N ILE A 244 -0.36 28.26 5.65
CA ILE A 244 -0.22 28.99 6.93
C ILE A 244 -0.39 28.02 8.11
N LEU A 245 -1.45 27.20 8.11
CA LEU A 245 -1.70 26.24 9.17
C LEU A 245 -0.59 25.18 9.27
N ALA A 246 -0.08 24.72 8.13
CA ALA A 246 1.02 23.76 8.08
C ALA A 246 2.32 24.38 8.64
N LEU A 247 2.64 25.62 8.28
CA LEU A 247 3.79 26.32 8.82
C LEU A 247 3.68 26.49 10.33
N LEU A 248 2.51 26.91 10.83
CA LEU A 248 2.25 27.04 12.27
C LEU A 248 2.38 25.67 12.98
N ALA A 249 1.70 24.64 12.47
CA ALA A 249 1.75 23.31 13.08
C ALA A 249 3.19 22.75 13.13
N ASN A 250 3.97 22.91 12.06
CA ASN A 250 5.35 22.44 12.03
C ASN A 250 6.29 23.30 12.92
N SER A 251 6.00 24.60 13.10
CA SER A 251 6.80 25.47 13.97
C SER A 251 6.65 25.13 15.45
N PHE A 252 5.51 24.59 15.85
CA PHE A 252 5.25 24.19 17.24
C PHE A 252 5.44 22.68 17.48
N TYR A 253 5.67 21.89 16.43
CA TYR A 253 5.84 20.45 16.56
C TYR A 253 7.23 20.09 17.08
N ALA A 254 7.27 19.45 18.26
CA ALA A 254 8.45 18.79 18.77
C ALA A 254 8.32 17.28 18.54
N PRO A 255 9.21 16.65 17.75
CA PRO A 255 9.17 15.21 17.56
C PRO A 255 9.33 14.47 18.89
N PRO A 256 8.43 13.55 19.23
CA PRO A 256 8.56 12.76 20.44
C PRO A 256 9.77 11.83 20.35
N THR A 257 10.38 11.55 21.49
CA THR A 257 11.55 10.66 21.58
C THR A 257 11.14 9.25 21.96
N VAL A 258 11.81 8.26 21.38
CA VAL A 258 11.68 6.86 21.78
C VAL A 258 12.06 6.70 23.25
N PRO A 259 11.40 5.82 24.02
CA PRO A 259 11.73 5.56 25.42
C PRO A 259 13.22 5.26 25.62
N ARG A 260 13.78 5.71 26.73
CA ARG A 260 15.22 5.62 26.98
C ARG A 260 15.71 4.17 26.90
N GLY A 261 16.76 3.97 26.13
CA GLY A 261 17.44 2.69 25.99
C GLY A 261 16.77 1.71 25.05
N TRP A 262 15.59 2.01 24.49
CA TRP A 262 15.03 1.16 23.44
C TRP A 262 15.87 1.25 22.18
N GLN A 263 16.22 0.09 21.61
CA GLN A 263 17.09 0.00 20.43
C GLN A 263 16.43 -0.82 19.32
N ALA A 264 16.47 -0.30 18.10
CA ALA A 264 16.20 -1.06 16.90
C ALA A 264 17.52 -1.48 16.27
N ILE A 265 17.60 -2.73 15.84
CA ILE A 265 18.76 -3.34 15.22
C ILE A 265 18.42 -3.59 13.75
N ASN A 266 19.05 -2.85 12.85
CA ASN A 266 18.98 -3.17 11.43
C ASN A 266 19.93 -4.31 11.11
N THR A 267 19.54 -5.16 10.15
CA THR A 267 20.31 -6.31 9.73
C THR A 267 20.50 -6.33 8.21
N GLU A 268 21.53 -7.02 7.75
CA GLU A 268 21.81 -7.25 6.32
C GLU A 268 21.90 -8.76 6.04
N PHE A 269 20.95 -9.53 6.54
CA PHE A 269 20.94 -10.98 6.36
C PHE A 269 20.46 -11.40 4.97
N GLY A 270 19.91 -10.47 4.18
CA GLY A 270 19.29 -10.80 2.90
C GLY A 270 18.05 -11.67 3.06
N GLY A 271 17.75 -12.45 2.04
CA GLY A 271 16.64 -13.41 2.05
C GLY A 271 17.16 -14.84 2.09
N TYR A 272 17.19 -15.45 3.25
CA TYR A 272 17.46 -16.88 3.34
C TYR A 272 16.14 -17.67 3.29
N GLY A 273 16.19 -18.83 2.62
CA GLY A 273 15.03 -19.70 2.47
C GLY A 273 14.23 -19.50 1.17
N GLN A 274 14.78 -18.84 0.16
CA GLN A 274 14.15 -18.65 -1.15
C GLN A 274 15.15 -18.88 -2.29
N PRO A 275 14.94 -19.82 -3.20
CA PRO A 275 13.98 -20.95 -3.19
C PRO A 275 14.44 -22.15 -2.35
N ASP A 276 15.73 -22.24 -2.04
CA ASP A 276 16.33 -23.32 -1.25
C ASP A 276 16.80 -22.78 0.11
N PRO A 277 16.46 -23.44 1.22
CA PRO A 277 16.86 -22.99 2.54
C PRO A 277 18.39 -23.03 2.70
N ASP A 278 19.00 -21.88 2.99
CA ASP A 278 20.40 -21.84 3.40
C ASP A 278 20.49 -21.90 4.92
N PHE A 279 20.55 -23.14 5.42
CA PHE A 279 20.60 -23.42 6.87
C PHE A 279 21.86 -22.85 7.54
N LEU A 280 22.97 -22.75 6.83
CA LEU A 280 24.20 -22.16 7.38
C LEU A 280 24.05 -20.67 7.54
N ALA A 281 23.55 -19.98 6.51
CA ALA A 281 23.29 -18.54 6.59
C ALA A 281 22.25 -18.21 7.67
N GLU A 282 21.19 -19.00 7.81
CA GLU A 282 20.20 -18.83 8.89
C GLU A 282 20.82 -19.05 10.27
N PHE A 283 21.65 -20.08 10.43
CA PHE A 283 22.35 -20.36 11.68
C PHE A 283 23.32 -19.23 12.06
N ASP A 284 24.10 -18.74 11.10
CA ASP A 284 25.02 -17.61 11.31
C ASP A 284 24.27 -16.33 11.68
N ALA A 285 23.14 -16.07 11.04
CA ALA A 285 22.27 -14.93 11.39
C ALA A 285 21.74 -15.07 12.84
N HIS A 286 21.32 -16.26 13.26
CA HIS A 286 20.90 -16.51 14.64
C HIS A 286 22.04 -16.24 15.62
N GLN A 287 23.27 -16.68 15.32
CA GLN A 287 24.43 -16.43 16.18
C GLN A 287 24.74 -14.93 16.27
N GLN A 288 24.72 -14.20 15.14
CA GLN A 288 24.94 -12.77 15.13
C GLN A 288 23.89 -12.00 15.96
N MET A 289 22.60 -12.38 15.84
CA MET A 289 21.55 -11.81 16.67
C MET A 289 21.76 -12.07 18.15
N GLN A 290 22.11 -13.31 18.54
CA GLN A 290 22.37 -13.65 19.93
C GLN A 290 23.60 -12.91 20.49
N GLU A 291 24.63 -12.71 19.68
CA GLU A 291 25.82 -11.92 20.06
C GLU A 291 25.42 -10.44 20.25
N THR A 292 24.65 -9.87 19.35
CA THR A 292 24.13 -8.50 19.48
C THR A 292 23.32 -8.33 20.79
N ILE A 293 22.47 -9.30 21.10
CA ILE A 293 21.70 -9.32 22.35
C ILE A 293 22.63 -9.39 23.58
N ARG A 294 23.68 -10.17 23.50
CA ARG A 294 24.65 -10.32 24.60
C ARG A 294 25.42 -9.03 24.87
N GLN A 295 25.76 -8.30 23.82
CA GLN A 295 26.53 -7.05 23.89
C GLN A 295 25.67 -5.82 24.29
N SER A 296 24.36 -5.87 24.03
CA SER A 296 23.47 -4.75 24.32
C SER A 296 22.99 -4.77 25.77
N ASN A 297 22.88 -3.58 26.36
CA ASN A 297 22.23 -3.35 27.66
C ASN A 297 20.84 -2.71 27.54
N ALA A 298 20.28 -2.68 26.34
CA ALA A 298 18.98 -2.10 26.08
C ALA A 298 17.86 -2.86 26.83
N PRO A 299 16.91 -2.14 27.48
CA PRO A 299 15.73 -2.77 28.07
C PRO A 299 14.77 -3.35 27.03
N VAL A 300 14.76 -2.80 25.83
CA VAL A 300 14.00 -3.32 24.69
C VAL A 300 14.87 -3.32 23.44
N LEU A 301 14.94 -4.48 22.79
CA LEU A 301 15.62 -4.69 21.52
C LEU A 301 14.58 -5.07 20.46
N LEU A 302 14.57 -4.36 19.35
CA LEU A 302 13.72 -4.67 18.20
C LEU A 302 14.58 -5.20 17.03
N PHE A 303 14.27 -6.39 16.56
CA PHE A 303 14.80 -6.95 15.32
C PHE A 303 13.76 -6.90 14.19
N PRO A 304 14.20 -6.94 12.92
CA PRO A 304 13.32 -6.82 11.75
C PRO A 304 12.31 -7.95 11.60
N GLU A 305 11.42 -7.78 10.62
CA GLU A 305 10.46 -8.79 10.18
C GLU A 305 11.16 -10.06 9.71
N HIS A 306 10.62 -11.24 10.14
CA HIS A 306 10.92 -12.55 9.59
C HIS A 306 12.42 -12.88 9.49
N VAL A 307 13.22 -12.35 10.43
CA VAL A 307 14.65 -12.68 10.55
C VAL A 307 14.88 -14.05 11.21
N VAL A 308 13.83 -14.65 11.74
CA VAL A 308 13.75 -16.07 12.11
C VAL A 308 12.65 -16.70 11.27
N THR A 309 13.03 -17.60 10.38
CA THR A 309 12.08 -18.18 9.40
C THR A 309 11.00 -19.02 10.09
N GLN A 310 11.34 -19.73 11.14
CA GLN A 310 10.40 -20.53 11.95
C GLN A 310 10.74 -20.45 13.43
N TRP A 311 9.80 -19.94 14.22
CA TRP A 311 9.89 -20.00 15.67
C TRP A 311 9.08 -21.18 16.19
N ASN A 312 9.78 -22.22 16.65
CA ASN A 312 9.22 -23.45 17.19
C ASN A 312 9.97 -23.88 18.46
N GLU A 313 9.61 -25.01 19.05
CA GLU A 313 10.25 -25.52 20.27
C GLU A 313 11.77 -25.69 20.12
N ALA A 314 12.25 -26.17 18.98
CA ALA A 314 13.68 -26.33 18.74
C ALA A 314 14.39 -24.97 18.70
N THR A 315 13.76 -23.95 18.08
CA THR A 315 14.26 -22.58 18.07
C THR A 315 14.30 -22.02 19.49
N GLU A 316 13.27 -22.23 20.30
CA GLU A 316 13.27 -21.78 21.70
C GLU A 316 14.39 -22.41 22.53
N VAL A 317 14.66 -23.71 22.34
CA VAL A 317 15.78 -24.39 22.98
C VAL A 317 17.11 -23.78 22.54
N PHE A 318 17.30 -23.52 21.25
CA PHE A 318 18.51 -22.90 20.73
C PHE A 318 18.72 -21.47 21.28
N TRP A 319 17.65 -20.72 21.52
CA TRP A 319 17.68 -19.37 22.06
C TRP A 319 17.63 -19.30 23.58
N TYR A 320 17.44 -20.42 24.28
CA TYR A 320 17.20 -20.47 25.73
C TYR A 320 18.21 -19.65 26.55
N GLY A 321 19.51 -19.77 26.25
CA GLY A 321 20.57 -19.07 26.98
C GLY A 321 20.43 -17.53 26.88
N SER A 322 20.19 -17.04 25.68
CA SER A 322 19.98 -15.61 25.39
C SER A 322 18.70 -15.08 26.02
N LEU A 323 17.60 -15.84 25.92
CA LEU A 323 16.31 -15.46 26.53
C LEU A 323 16.36 -15.41 28.04
N LYS A 324 17.02 -16.40 28.68
CA LYS A 324 17.23 -16.42 30.13
C LYS A 324 18.07 -15.22 30.62
N ASN A 325 19.07 -14.83 29.84
CA ASN A 325 19.90 -13.66 30.13
C ASN A 325 19.05 -12.37 30.05
N LEU A 326 18.24 -12.22 28.98
CA LEU A 326 17.32 -11.10 28.85
C LEU A 326 16.36 -11.00 30.04
N ALA A 327 15.71 -12.11 30.41
CA ALA A 327 14.81 -12.13 31.56
C ALA A 327 15.50 -11.72 32.88
N LYS A 328 16.74 -12.21 33.12
CA LYS A 328 17.51 -11.86 34.31
C LYS A 328 17.83 -10.35 34.44
N ARG A 329 18.01 -9.68 33.32
CA ARG A 329 18.29 -8.22 33.29
C ARG A 329 17.06 -7.37 33.00
N HIS A 330 15.86 -7.97 33.11
CA HIS A 330 14.58 -7.30 32.85
C HIS A 330 14.48 -6.66 31.47
N ALA A 331 15.05 -7.30 30.46
CA ALA A 331 15.03 -6.86 29.07
C ALA A 331 14.08 -7.69 28.21
N THR A 332 13.47 -7.06 27.24
CA THR A 332 12.54 -7.64 26.28
C THR A 332 13.11 -7.59 24.87
N LEU A 333 13.07 -8.72 24.18
CA LEU A 333 13.36 -8.85 22.78
C LEU A 333 12.05 -8.84 21.98
N LEU A 334 11.96 -7.95 21.00
CA LEU A 334 10.94 -7.96 19.97
C LEU A 334 11.60 -8.46 18.69
N ILE A 335 11.10 -9.54 18.13
CA ILE A 335 11.72 -10.17 16.95
C ILE A 335 10.69 -10.67 15.97
N GLY A 336 10.92 -10.37 14.68
CA GLY A 336 10.07 -10.81 13.58
C GLY A 336 10.33 -12.26 13.21
N VAL A 337 9.27 -13.08 13.22
CA VAL A 337 9.34 -14.52 13.05
C VAL A 337 8.22 -15.08 12.21
N GLY A 338 8.44 -16.26 11.62
CA GLY A 338 7.38 -17.12 11.12
C GLY A 338 6.87 -18.07 12.21
N LEU A 339 5.61 -17.94 12.63
CA LEU A 339 4.99 -18.86 13.58
C LEU A 339 4.24 -19.96 12.82
N PRO A 340 4.52 -21.26 13.10
CA PRO A 340 3.83 -22.36 12.45
C PRO A 340 2.32 -22.31 12.67
N ARG A 341 1.55 -22.54 11.61
CA ARG A 341 0.09 -22.72 11.69
C ARG A 341 -0.23 -24.21 11.74
N PRO A 342 -1.28 -24.62 12.48
CA PRO A 342 -1.78 -25.98 12.41
C PRO A 342 -2.08 -26.35 10.95
N GLN A 343 -1.47 -27.45 10.49
CA GLN A 343 -1.68 -27.92 9.12
C GLN A 343 -3.08 -28.50 8.97
N ARG A 344 -3.83 -28.03 7.98
CA ARG A 344 -4.84 -28.86 7.32
C ARG A 344 -4.12 -29.72 6.28
N PRO A 345 -4.58 -30.97 6.02
CA PRO A 345 -4.01 -31.77 4.94
C PRO A 345 -4.10 -30.97 3.64
N SER A 346 -2.97 -30.51 3.14
CA SER A 346 -2.87 -29.75 1.90
C SER A 346 -1.88 -30.45 0.99
N SER A 347 -2.24 -30.58 -0.27
CA SER A 347 -1.41 -31.20 -1.30
C SER A 347 -0.30 -30.28 -1.81
N THR A 348 -0.19 -29.04 -1.27
CA THR A 348 0.73 -28.02 -1.75
C THR A 348 2.02 -27.99 -0.93
N PRO A 349 3.21 -28.00 -1.56
CA PRO A 349 4.47 -27.79 -0.87
C PRO A 349 4.53 -26.36 -0.32
N GLY A 350 4.64 -26.23 0.98
CA GLY A 350 4.75 -24.97 1.71
C GLY A 350 4.10 -25.12 3.08
N ARG A 351 4.81 -24.73 4.13
CA ARG A 351 4.24 -24.76 5.48
C ARG A 351 3.51 -23.44 5.72
N PRO A 352 2.19 -23.45 5.98
CA PRO A 352 1.48 -22.24 6.33
C PRO A 352 2.03 -21.66 7.64
N TYR A 353 2.19 -20.35 7.70
CA TYR A 353 2.73 -19.65 8.85
C TYR A 353 1.99 -18.33 9.10
N TYR A 354 2.12 -17.81 10.32
CA TYR A 354 1.80 -16.43 10.64
C TYR A 354 3.08 -15.61 10.58
N ASN A 355 3.08 -14.51 9.85
CA ASN A 355 4.13 -13.51 9.96
C ASN A 355 3.87 -12.70 11.24
N ALA A 356 4.79 -12.70 12.19
CA ALA A 356 4.54 -12.18 13.51
C ALA A 356 5.75 -11.44 14.10
N LEU A 357 5.47 -10.48 14.98
CA LEU A 357 6.44 -9.91 15.91
C LEU A 357 6.15 -10.48 17.30
N ILE A 358 7.10 -11.17 17.90
CA ILE A 358 6.96 -11.79 19.22
C ILE A 358 7.82 -11.08 20.26
N ALA A 359 7.32 -11.02 21.50
CA ALA A 359 8.08 -10.60 22.65
C ALA A 359 8.69 -11.81 23.38
N ARG A 360 9.94 -11.71 23.77
CA ARG A 360 10.67 -12.75 24.53
C ARG A 360 11.60 -12.10 25.59
N GLY A 361 11.94 -12.84 26.61
CA GLY A 361 12.79 -12.37 27.72
C GLY A 361 11.95 -12.03 28.94
N GLN A 362 11.91 -10.77 29.35
CA GLN A 362 11.07 -10.29 30.47
C GLN A 362 9.58 -10.53 30.15
N GLU A 363 9.16 -10.16 28.96
CA GLU A 363 7.81 -10.36 28.48
C GLU A 363 7.78 -11.52 27.46
N THR A 364 6.83 -12.43 27.60
CA THR A 364 6.75 -13.64 26.78
C THR A 364 5.37 -13.87 26.15
N ALA A 365 4.34 -13.17 26.64
CA ALA A 365 2.96 -13.41 26.22
C ALA A 365 2.54 -12.59 24.99
N ASN A 366 3.29 -11.53 24.65
CA ASN A 366 2.89 -10.60 23.62
C ASN A 366 3.29 -11.08 22.23
N VAL A 367 2.31 -11.20 21.35
CA VAL A 367 2.48 -11.56 19.95
C VAL A 367 1.60 -10.64 19.11
N TYR A 368 2.21 -10.00 18.12
CA TYR A 368 1.49 -9.31 17.07
C TYR A 368 1.55 -10.13 15.79
N TYR A 369 0.41 -10.39 15.20
CA TYR A 369 0.29 -11.05 13.90
C TYR A 369 0.08 -10.00 12.81
N GLN A 370 0.85 -10.07 11.72
CA GLN A 370 0.64 -9.21 10.57
C GLN A 370 -0.82 -9.33 10.10
N ARG A 371 -1.53 -8.21 10.06
CA ARG A 371 -2.95 -8.17 9.72
C ARG A 371 -3.20 -8.12 8.22
N ILE A 372 -2.34 -7.40 7.50
CA ILE A 372 -2.47 -7.21 6.05
C ILE A 372 -1.15 -7.59 5.37
N PRO A 373 -0.96 -8.87 5.06
CA PRO A 373 0.18 -9.34 4.27
C PRO A 373 0.05 -8.91 2.80
N VAL A 374 1.17 -8.90 2.08
CA VAL A 374 1.19 -8.50 0.66
C VAL A 374 0.25 -9.38 -0.15
N PRO A 375 -0.76 -8.78 -0.82
CA PRO A 375 -1.70 -9.53 -1.65
C PRO A 375 -0.98 -10.30 -2.76
N VAL A 376 -1.47 -11.52 -3.06
CA VAL A 376 -0.96 -12.46 -4.06
C VAL A 376 0.39 -13.08 -3.69
N ALA A 377 1.30 -12.30 -3.10
CA ALA A 377 2.63 -12.77 -2.71
C ALA A 377 2.61 -13.56 -1.40
N MET A 378 2.09 -12.97 -0.32
CA MET A 378 2.00 -13.59 1.00
C MET A 378 0.58 -14.06 1.32
N TRP A 379 -0.43 -13.20 1.14
CA TRP A 379 -1.82 -13.58 1.23
C TRP A 379 -2.34 -14.02 -0.13
N LYS A 380 -2.83 -15.27 -0.21
CA LYS A 380 -3.37 -15.84 -1.43
C LYS A 380 -4.90 -15.90 -1.33
N PRO A 381 -5.63 -15.05 -2.06
CA PRO A 381 -7.09 -15.11 -2.10
C PRO A 381 -7.58 -16.51 -2.45
N PHE A 382 -8.60 -16.97 -1.75
CA PHE A 382 -9.23 -18.30 -1.97
C PHE A 382 -8.34 -19.52 -1.71
N SER A 383 -7.16 -19.34 -1.08
CA SER A 383 -6.28 -20.43 -0.67
C SER A 383 -6.11 -20.44 0.85
N ALA A 384 -5.96 -21.64 1.42
CA ALA A 384 -5.57 -21.79 2.81
C ALA A 384 -4.07 -21.59 3.05
N ASP A 385 -3.29 -21.53 1.96
CA ASP A 385 -1.85 -21.34 1.98
C ASP A 385 -1.48 -19.88 2.16
N GLY A 386 -0.28 -19.64 2.66
CA GLY A 386 0.26 -18.30 2.89
C GLY A 386 -0.16 -17.69 4.23
N VAL A 387 0.12 -16.40 4.38
CA VAL A 387 -0.18 -15.62 5.59
C VAL A 387 -1.66 -15.21 5.57
N PRO A 388 -2.43 -15.40 6.65
CA PRO A 388 -3.85 -15.06 6.66
C PRO A 388 -4.07 -13.54 6.72
N LEU A 389 -5.11 -13.07 6.04
CA LEU A 389 -5.60 -11.70 6.15
C LEU A 389 -6.51 -11.58 7.38
N ASN A 390 -6.25 -10.60 8.25
CA ASN A 390 -7.06 -10.30 9.43
C ASN A 390 -7.26 -8.79 9.61
N LEU A 391 -8.18 -8.21 8.87
CA LEU A 391 -8.42 -6.76 8.79
C LEU A 391 -8.78 -6.10 10.14
N LEU A 392 -9.35 -6.86 11.06
CA LEU A 392 -9.86 -6.39 12.35
C LEU A 392 -9.09 -6.99 13.54
N GLY A 393 -7.95 -7.61 13.28
CA GLY A 393 -7.08 -8.13 14.34
C GLY A 393 -6.54 -7.02 15.23
N PRO A 394 -6.09 -7.36 16.46
CA PRO A 394 -5.47 -6.40 17.38
C PRO A 394 -4.34 -5.63 16.71
N GLY A 395 -4.31 -4.32 16.89
CA GLY A 395 -3.33 -3.43 16.29
C GLY A 395 -2.18 -3.06 17.21
N THR A 396 -2.30 -3.39 18.50
CA THR A 396 -1.32 -3.03 19.53
C THR A 396 -0.86 -4.23 20.36
N ILE A 397 0.31 -4.09 20.93
CA ILE A 397 0.84 -4.96 21.99
C ILE A 397 1.33 -4.11 23.17
N SER A 398 1.31 -4.65 24.37
CA SER A 398 1.85 -3.99 25.54
C SER A 398 3.30 -4.42 25.76
N ILE A 399 4.23 -3.45 25.86
CA ILE A 399 5.65 -3.70 26.11
C ILE A 399 6.08 -2.77 27.23
N HIS A 400 6.41 -3.33 28.38
CA HIS A 400 6.63 -2.58 29.63
C HIS A 400 5.42 -1.68 29.93
N ASP A 401 5.64 -0.40 30.06
CA ASP A 401 4.62 0.64 30.29
C ASP A 401 4.05 1.24 29.00
N GLN A 402 4.49 0.77 27.82
CA GLN A 402 4.08 1.29 26.53
C GLN A 402 3.03 0.42 25.87
N ARG A 403 2.06 1.04 25.23
CA ARG A 403 1.16 0.41 24.26
C ARG A 403 1.69 0.70 22.87
N ALA A 404 2.24 -0.30 22.22
CA ALA A 404 2.87 -0.18 20.92
C ALA A 404 1.89 -0.53 19.80
N ALA A 405 1.58 0.43 18.92
CA ALA A 405 1.04 0.10 17.61
C ALA A 405 2.13 -0.59 16.79
N VAL A 406 1.79 -1.65 16.08
CA VAL A 406 2.76 -2.41 15.27
C VAL A 406 2.35 -2.41 13.82
N LEU A 407 3.31 -2.16 12.93
CA LEU A 407 3.16 -2.28 11.49
C LEU A 407 4.29 -3.13 10.92
N ILE A 408 3.95 -4.30 10.37
CA ILE A 408 4.93 -5.18 9.72
C ILE A 408 4.93 -4.93 8.22
N CYS A 409 6.11 -4.57 7.67
CA CYS A 409 6.42 -4.50 6.24
C CYS A 409 5.35 -3.71 5.44
N TYR A 410 4.57 -4.38 4.61
CA TYR A 410 3.54 -3.80 3.75
C TYR A 410 2.52 -2.92 4.50
N GLU A 411 2.21 -3.24 5.76
CA GLU A 411 1.27 -2.44 6.57
C GLU A 411 1.73 -0.99 6.75
N GLN A 412 3.04 -0.73 6.69
CA GLN A 412 3.61 0.61 6.78
C GLN A 412 3.18 1.53 5.62
N LEU A 413 2.77 0.97 4.49
CA LEU A 413 2.30 1.69 3.32
C LEU A 413 0.81 2.04 3.40
N LEU A 414 0.05 1.40 4.31
CA LEU A 414 -1.40 1.46 4.37
C LEU A 414 -1.87 2.35 5.52
N ILE A 415 -2.95 3.09 5.28
CA ILE A 415 -3.56 3.93 6.32
C ILE A 415 -4.38 3.09 7.29
N TRP A 416 -5.18 2.12 6.80
CA TRP A 416 -6.15 1.38 7.61
C TRP A 416 -5.54 0.66 8.82
N PRO A 417 -4.45 -0.13 8.69
CA PRO A 417 -3.90 -0.84 9.85
C PRO A 417 -3.42 0.12 10.94
N PHE A 418 -2.88 1.28 10.57
CA PHE A 418 -2.49 2.27 11.55
C PHE A 418 -3.69 2.94 12.22
N LEU A 419 -4.67 3.44 11.44
CA LEU A 419 -5.85 4.10 12.00
C LEU A 419 -6.68 3.16 12.89
N SER A 420 -6.76 1.87 12.53
CA SER A 420 -7.44 0.89 13.39
C SER A 420 -6.71 0.67 14.71
N SER A 421 -5.36 0.77 14.74
CA SER A 421 -4.58 0.73 15.98
C SER A 421 -4.76 1.97 16.85
N GLU A 422 -5.02 3.13 16.25
CA GLU A 422 -5.24 4.40 16.98
C GLU A 422 -6.48 4.39 17.88
N PHE A 423 -7.46 3.54 17.60
CA PHE A 423 -8.62 3.36 18.52
C PHE A 423 -8.23 2.69 19.85
N GLU A 424 -7.07 2.05 19.90
CA GLU A 424 -6.49 1.46 21.10
C GLU A 424 -5.55 2.41 21.86
N HIS A 425 -5.41 3.65 21.40
CA HIS A 425 -4.57 4.73 21.99
C HIS A 425 -3.11 4.30 22.22
N PRO A 426 -2.35 3.98 21.17
CA PRO A 426 -0.93 3.64 21.31
C PRO A 426 -0.10 4.83 21.79
N THR A 427 1.02 4.55 22.46
CA THR A 427 1.98 5.53 22.94
C THR A 427 3.28 5.54 22.12
N ILE A 428 3.49 4.52 21.29
CA ILE A 428 4.63 4.36 20.39
C ILE A 428 4.22 3.60 19.14
N LEU A 429 4.84 3.91 18.02
CA LEU A 429 4.77 3.12 16.79
C LEU A 429 6.02 2.25 16.64
N ILE A 430 5.84 0.95 16.49
CA ILE A 430 6.90 -0.02 16.16
C ILE A 430 6.71 -0.45 14.72
N THR A 431 7.79 -0.39 13.93
CA THR A 431 7.80 -0.89 12.55
C THR A 431 8.91 -1.91 12.36
N ALA A 432 8.58 -3.03 11.73
CA ALA A 432 9.54 -4.08 11.37
C ALA A 432 9.36 -4.43 9.89
N ALA A 433 10.45 -4.46 9.13
CA ALA A 433 10.38 -4.79 7.70
C ALA A 433 11.52 -5.72 7.30
N ASN A 434 11.25 -6.54 6.28
CA ASN A 434 12.27 -7.32 5.60
C ASN A 434 12.30 -6.91 4.12
N ASP A 435 13.17 -5.97 3.82
CA ASP A 435 13.19 -5.24 2.55
C ASP A 435 14.34 -5.68 1.61
N TYR A 436 15.02 -6.80 1.91
CA TYR A 436 16.11 -7.33 1.08
C TYR A 436 15.74 -7.42 -0.40
N TRP A 437 14.49 -7.79 -0.69
CA TRP A 437 13.95 -7.93 -2.03
C TRP A 437 13.76 -6.57 -2.75
N ALA A 438 13.61 -5.52 -1.97
CA ALA A 438 13.36 -4.17 -2.43
C ALA A 438 14.55 -3.22 -2.26
N LYS A 439 15.70 -3.69 -1.76
CA LYS A 439 16.91 -2.89 -1.43
C LYS A 439 17.34 -1.94 -2.55
N ARG A 440 17.19 -2.35 -3.82
CA ARG A 440 17.55 -1.53 -4.99
C ARG A 440 16.40 -0.69 -5.55
N THR A 441 15.32 -0.54 -4.79
CA THR A 441 14.13 0.23 -5.16
C THR A 441 13.87 1.33 -4.14
N PRO A 442 12.99 2.30 -4.42
CA PRO A 442 12.60 3.29 -3.41
C PRO A 442 11.61 2.75 -2.35
N ILE A 443 11.17 1.48 -2.43
CA ILE A 443 10.15 0.91 -1.52
C ILE A 443 10.51 1.07 -0.05
N PRO A 444 11.73 0.70 0.44
CA PRO A 444 12.06 0.85 1.86
C PRO A 444 11.92 2.30 2.35
N LYS A 445 12.37 3.25 1.52
CA LYS A 445 12.25 4.69 1.84
C LYS A 445 10.79 5.15 1.84
N ILE A 446 9.95 4.65 0.92
CA ILE A 446 8.52 4.97 0.86
C ILE A 446 7.80 4.41 2.08
N GLN A 447 8.10 3.17 2.50
CA GLN A 447 7.55 2.57 3.72
C GLN A 447 7.88 3.41 4.94
N ASN A 448 9.16 3.72 5.14
CA ASN A 448 9.59 4.56 6.25
C ASN A 448 8.96 5.96 6.22
N ALA A 449 8.86 6.60 5.04
CA ALA A 449 8.23 7.90 4.89
C ALA A 449 6.72 7.86 5.22
N SER A 450 6.02 6.81 4.80
CA SER A 450 4.59 6.61 5.09
C SER A 450 4.35 6.40 6.59
N ALA A 451 5.09 5.47 7.22
CA ALA A 451 5.01 5.22 8.66
C ALA A 451 5.39 6.46 9.48
N SER A 452 6.47 7.16 9.08
CA SER A 452 6.89 8.42 9.73
C SER A 452 5.82 9.51 9.63
N SER A 453 5.12 9.61 8.49
CA SER A 453 4.03 10.56 8.34
C SER A 453 2.87 10.25 9.30
N LEU A 454 2.50 8.97 9.44
CA LEU A 454 1.46 8.55 10.39
C LEU A 454 1.87 8.78 11.85
N ALA A 455 3.11 8.43 12.21
CA ALA A 455 3.66 8.70 13.53
C ALA A 455 3.65 10.20 13.86
N ARG A 456 4.09 11.04 12.91
CA ARG A 456 4.06 12.51 13.03
C ARG A 456 2.65 13.05 13.24
N LEU A 457 1.66 12.53 12.49
CA LEU A 457 0.27 12.96 12.59
C LEU A 457 -0.27 12.82 14.00
N PHE A 458 0.01 11.69 14.65
CA PHE A 458 -0.49 11.39 16.00
C PHE A 458 0.49 11.73 17.12
N GLY A 459 1.66 12.27 16.78
CA GLY A 459 2.67 12.65 17.78
C GLY A 459 3.26 11.43 18.50
N LEU A 460 3.44 10.31 17.80
CA LEU A 460 4.01 9.09 18.34
C LEU A 460 5.53 9.03 18.08
N PRO A 461 6.35 8.62 19.05
CA PRO A 461 7.70 8.18 18.76
C PRO A 461 7.66 6.92 17.90
N MET A 462 8.64 6.76 17.00
CA MET A 462 8.71 5.59 16.11
C MET A 462 10.01 4.84 16.31
N LEU A 463 9.92 3.54 16.57
CA LEU A 463 11.05 2.60 16.60
C LEU A 463 10.95 1.70 15.38
N SER A 464 11.98 1.69 14.52
CA SER A 464 11.97 1.00 13.23
C SER A 464 13.18 0.08 13.08
N ALA A 465 12.96 -1.17 12.70
CA ALA A 465 14.00 -2.14 12.35
C ALA A 465 13.77 -2.70 10.95
N VAL A 466 14.84 -2.76 10.16
CA VAL A 466 14.80 -3.21 8.76
C VAL A 466 15.90 -4.22 8.50
N ASN A 467 15.58 -5.29 7.76
CA ASN A 467 16.54 -6.22 7.17
C ASN A 467 16.67 -5.92 5.67
N GLU A 468 17.91 -5.71 5.19
CA GLU A 468 18.21 -5.40 3.79
C GLU A 468 19.15 -6.43 3.13
#